data_b9bc8a6619b4875e7ab90f2f47c99158
#
_entry.id   b9bc8a6619b4875e7ab90f2f47c99158
#
_cell.length_a   1.000
_cell.length_b   1.000
_cell.length_c   1.000
_cell.angle_alpha   90.00
_cell.angle_beta   90.00
_cell.angle_gamma   90.00
#
_symmetry.space_group_name_H-M   'P 1'
#
loop_
_entity.id
_entity.type
_entity.pdbx_description
1 polymer ?
#
loop_
_entity_poly.entity_id
_entity_poly.type
_entity_poly.pdbx_seq_one_letter_code
_entity_poly.pdbx_strand_id
1 'polypeptide(L)'
;VKVDKSPLVQFTSEVLDLMIPRSKHLVIETWLDDGCLPGQRVKNEVQQETGRPPSTGTDIEALVMKSAKNKLVTHGLAMTCIEHGSLLDAMGRVDFLRLLELVTEKLGDTTRELVDNDDRAVIVYGGALHNDLYPRWQLETLSYADKLDKDLHGGVVEIDLVVPEVIAPMSMFDTALLNAVQWAT
;
A
#
# COMPACT_ATOMS: atom_id res chain seq x y z
N VAL A 1 -4.57 -11.63 25.25
CA VAL A 1 -5.26 -12.24 24.09
C VAL A 1 -4.26 -12.20 22.93
N LYS A 2 -3.79 -13.36 22.46
CA LYS A 2 -2.98 -13.41 21.23
C LYS A 2 -3.93 -13.16 20.07
N VAL A 3 -3.69 -12.09 19.31
CA VAL A 3 -4.32 -11.97 17.99
C VAL A 3 -3.52 -12.85 17.04
N ASP A 4 -4.10 -13.98 16.67
CA ASP A 4 -3.44 -14.95 15.79
C ASP A 4 -3.54 -14.58 14.29
N LYS A 5 -4.11 -13.40 13.96
CA LYS A 5 -4.37 -13.01 12.57
C LYS A 5 -3.77 -11.65 12.26
N SER A 6 -3.00 -11.58 11.17
CA SER A 6 -2.52 -10.30 10.62
C SER A 6 -3.71 -9.45 10.11
N PRO A 7 -3.58 -8.11 9.99
CA PRO A 7 -4.60 -7.25 9.38
C PRO A 7 -5.03 -7.74 7.99
N LEU A 8 -4.09 -8.25 7.21
CA LEU A 8 -4.34 -8.80 5.88
C LEU A 8 -5.23 -10.06 5.94
N VAL A 9 -4.98 -10.95 6.91
CA VAL A 9 -5.81 -12.14 7.12
C VAL A 9 -7.22 -11.74 7.59
N GLN A 10 -7.36 -10.75 8.46
CA GLN A 10 -8.67 -10.23 8.88
C GLN A 10 -9.41 -9.60 7.71
N PHE A 11 -8.75 -8.73 6.95
CA PHE A 11 -9.34 -8.17 5.73
C PHE A 11 -9.84 -9.27 4.79
N THR A 12 -8.99 -10.23 4.49
CA THR A 12 -9.30 -11.32 3.56
C THR A 12 -10.47 -12.18 4.05
N SER A 13 -10.53 -12.47 5.37
CA SER A 13 -11.55 -13.40 5.92
C SER A 13 -12.88 -12.73 6.26
N GLU A 14 -12.89 -11.46 6.65
CA GLU A 14 -14.04 -10.83 7.29
C GLU A 14 -14.57 -9.60 6.51
N VAL A 15 -13.68 -8.81 5.90
CA VAL A 15 -14.09 -7.56 5.24
C VAL A 15 -14.35 -7.75 3.75
N LEU A 16 -13.47 -8.48 3.06
CA LEU A 16 -13.50 -8.61 1.61
C LEU A 16 -14.87 -9.12 1.10
N ASP A 17 -15.48 -10.10 1.78
CA ASP A 17 -16.76 -10.67 1.36
C ASP A 17 -17.91 -9.66 1.37
N LEU A 18 -17.82 -8.63 2.21
CA LEU A 18 -18.81 -7.55 2.27
C LEU A 18 -18.69 -6.59 1.08
N MET A 19 -17.49 -6.47 0.51
CA MET A 19 -17.18 -5.53 -0.57
C MET A 19 -17.36 -6.15 -1.96
N ILE A 20 -17.13 -7.45 -2.10
CA ILE A 20 -17.20 -8.18 -3.38
C ILE A 20 -18.48 -7.89 -4.19
N PRO A 21 -19.71 -7.87 -3.61
CA PRO A 21 -20.92 -7.69 -4.41
C PRO A 21 -20.99 -6.35 -5.17
N ARG A 22 -20.23 -5.36 -4.71
CA ARG A 22 -20.23 -3.99 -5.25
C ARG A 22 -18.97 -3.65 -6.05
N SER A 23 -18.00 -4.57 -6.09
CA SER A 23 -16.68 -4.31 -6.64
C SER A 23 -16.33 -5.26 -7.77
N LYS A 24 -15.42 -4.84 -8.64
CA LYS A 24 -14.86 -5.64 -9.73
C LYS A 24 -13.35 -5.74 -9.66
N HIS A 25 -12.73 -4.74 -9.07
CA HIS A 25 -11.30 -4.57 -9.02
C HIS A 25 -10.81 -4.54 -7.58
N LEU A 26 -9.66 -5.16 -7.34
CA LEU A 26 -8.89 -5.08 -6.11
C LEU A 26 -7.46 -4.63 -6.45
N VAL A 27 -7.06 -3.47 -5.98
CA VAL A 27 -5.68 -2.99 -6.04
C VAL A 27 -4.98 -3.36 -4.74
N ILE A 28 -3.78 -3.92 -4.83
CA ILE A 28 -2.97 -4.30 -3.66
C ILE A 28 -1.65 -3.53 -3.72
N GLU A 29 -1.25 -2.92 -2.59
CA GLU A 29 0.06 -2.31 -2.42
C GLU A 29 1.14 -3.40 -2.39
N THR A 30 1.38 -3.97 -3.55
CA THR A 30 2.50 -4.86 -3.80
C THR A 30 3.02 -4.59 -5.20
N TRP A 31 4.32 -4.40 -5.33
CA TRP A 31 4.88 -4.21 -6.66
C TRP A 31 5.20 -5.53 -7.32
N LEU A 32 4.87 -5.57 -8.60
CA LEU A 32 5.19 -6.70 -9.46
C LEU A 32 6.69 -6.61 -9.80
N ASP A 33 7.39 -7.69 -9.53
CA ASP A 33 8.81 -7.81 -9.83
C ASP A 33 8.98 -8.10 -11.33
N ASP A 34 9.67 -7.23 -12.04
CA ASP A 34 10.07 -7.44 -13.43
C ASP A 34 11.40 -8.19 -13.57
N GLY A 35 11.96 -8.66 -12.44
CA GLY A 35 13.20 -9.43 -12.38
C GLY A 35 14.49 -8.62 -12.54
N CYS A 36 14.41 -7.30 -12.54
CA CYS A 36 15.60 -6.47 -12.69
C CYS A 36 16.40 -6.31 -11.38
N LEU A 37 17.73 -6.14 -11.50
CA LEU A 37 18.62 -5.99 -10.34
C LEU A 37 18.25 -4.82 -9.40
N PRO A 38 17.93 -3.60 -9.89
CA PRO A 38 17.45 -2.53 -9.02
C PRO A 38 16.22 -2.90 -8.23
N GLY A 39 15.23 -3.53 -8.85
CA GLY A 39 14.01 -3.99 -8.18
C GLY A 39 14.29 -4.99 -7.07
N GLN A 40 15.17 -5.97 -7.31
CA GLN A 40 15.58 -6.92 -6.28
C GLN A 40 16.27 -6.25 -5.09
N ARG A 41 17.13 -5.25 -5.33
CA ARG A 41 17.79 -4.47 -4.26
C ARG A 41 16.78 -3.72 -3.41
N VAL A 42 15.88 -2.96 -4.05
CA VAL A 42 14.83 -2.22 -3.36
C VAL A 42 13.98 -3.16 -2.50
N LYS A 43 13.55 -4.29 -3.05
CA LYS A 43 12.76 -5.30 -2.32
C LYS A 43 13.49 -5.84 -1.10
N ASN A 44 14.77 -6.19 -1.23
CA ASN A 44 15.56 -6.73 -0.12
C ASN A 44 15.77 -5.70 0.99
N GLU A 45 16.06 -4.44 0.65
CA GLU A 45 16.28 -3.38 1.62
C GLU A 45 14.97 -3.02 2.34
N VAL A 46 13.86 -2.89 1.61
CA VAL A 46 12.54 -2.68 2.21
C VAL A 46 12.17 -3.82 3.15
N GLN A 47 12.45 -5.08 2.79
CA GLN A 47 12.18 -6.23 3.66
C GLN A 47 13.01 -6.17 4.96
N GLN A 48 14.27 -5.74 4.88
CA GLN A 48 15.15 -5.59 6.04
C GLN A 48 14.70 -4.45 6.96
N GLU A 49 14.41 -3.29 6.40
CA GLU A 49 14.04 -2.10 7.16
C GLU A 49 12.64 -2.18 7.77
N THR A 50 11.68 -2.77 7.05
CA THR A 50 10.30 -2.87 7.54
C THR A 50 10.06 -4.04 8.46
N GLY A 51 10.96 -5.02 8.50
CA GLY A 51 10.81 -6.22 9.33
C GLY A 51 9.52 -6.99 9.05
N ARG A 52 8.98 -6.92 7.81
CA ARG A 52 7.72 -7.59 7.46
C ARG A 52 7.82 -9.09 7.75
N PRO A 53 6.80 -9.69 8.40
CA PRO A 53 6.80 -11.12 8.65
C PRO A 53 6.94 -11.93 7.35
N PRO A 54 7.67 -13.04 7.35
CA PRO A 54 7.78 -13.91 6.17
C PRO A 54 6.42 -14.43 5.66
N SER A 55 5.42 -14.53 6.55
CA SER A 55 4.05 -14.94 6.19
C SER A 55 3.31 -13.93 5.32
N THR A 56 3.77 -12.68 5.22
CA THR A 56 3.09 -11.64 4.43
C THR A 56 2.89 -12.07 2.97
N GLY A 57 3.86 -12.74 2.36
CA GLY A 57 3.73 -13.28 1.01
C GLY A 57 2.58 -14.28 0.89
N THR A 58 2.50 -15.23 1.82
CA THR A 58 1.43 -16.24 1.85
C THR A 58 0.06 -15.60 2.09
N ASP A 59 -0.02 -14.58 2.94
CA ASP A 59 -1.27 -13.86 3.21
C ASP A 59 -1.74 -13.09 1.96
N ILE A 60 -0.82 -12.49 1.20
CA ILE A 60 -1.12 -11.84 -0.10
C ILE A 60 -1.60 -12.87 -1.12
N GLU A 61 -0.93 -14.02 -1.23
CA GLU A 61 -1.37 -15.10 -2.11
C GLU A 61 -2.79 -15.56 -1.77
N ALA A 62 -3.13 -15.73 -0.49
CA ALA A 62 -4.46 -16.09 -0.04
C ALA A 62 -5.51 -15.05 -0.44
N LEU A 63 -5.19 -13.74 -0.31
CA LEU A 63 -6.04 -12.65 -0.77
C LEU A 63 -6.28 -12.72 -2.28
N VAL A 64 -5.22 -12.87 -3.07
CA VAL A 64 -5.31 -12.97 -4.54
C VAL A 64 -6.15 -14.18 -4.96
N MET A 65 -5.92 -15.34 -4.35
CA MET A 65 -6.71 -16.57 -4.66
C MET A 65 -8.19 -16.39 -4.31
N LYS A 66 -8.50 -15.79 -3.16
CA LYS A 66 -9.88 -15.52 -2.76
C LYS A 66 -10.55 -14.53 -3.72
N SER A 67 -9.83 -13.49 -4.12
CA SER A 67 -10.30 -12.50 -5.09
C SER A 67 -10.62 -13.13 -6.44
N ALA A 68 -9.71 -13.93 -6.98
CA ALA A 68 -9.90 -14.64 -8.24
C ALA A 68 -11.10 -15.60 -8.20
N LYS A 69 -11.28 -16.36 -7.10
CA LYS A 69 -12.44 -17.23 -6.89
C LYS A 69 -13.76 -16.45 -6.93
N ASN A 70 -13.76 -15.21 -6.50
CA ASN A 70 -14.92 -14.32 -6.48
C ASN A 70 -14.99 -13.38 -7.70
N LYS A 71 -14.18 -13.63 -8.73
CA LYS A 71 -14.15 -12.88 -9.98
C LYS A 71 -13.74 -11.40 -9.84
N LEU A 72 -13.04 -11.04 -8.78
CA LEU A 72 -12.35 -9.77 -8.69
C LEU A 72 -11.07 -9.83 -9.54
N VAL A 73 -10.84 -8.79 -10.31
CA VAL A 73 -9.58 -8.57 -11.03
C VAL A 73 -8.60 -7.93 -10.07
N THR A 74 -7.51 -8.61 -9.80
CA THR A 74 -6.47 -8.12 -8.88
C THR A 74 -5.38 -7.39 -9.64
N HIS A 75 -4.99 -6.22 -9.14
CA HIS A 75 -3.94 -5.36 -9.67
C HIS A 75 -2.85 -5.17 -8.62
N GLY A 76 -1.61 -5.42 -9.00
CA GLY A 76 -0.43 -4.99 -8.25
C GLY A 76 0.15 -3.72 -8.88
N LEU A 77 1.10 -3.10 -8.21
CA LEU A 77 1.77 -1.89 -8.70
C LEU A 77 2.87 -2.28 -9.71
N ALA A 78 2.74 -1.83 -10.94
CA ALA A 78 3.78 -2.03 -11.94
C ALA A 78 4.87 -0.96 -11.79
N MET A 79 6.09 -1.40 -11.51
CA MET A 79 7.28 -0.56 -11.41
C MET A 79 8.31 -1.01 -12.44
N THR A 80 8.79 -0.06 -13.24
CA THR A 80 9.82 -0.31 -14.24
C THR A 80 11.21 -0.38 -13.62
N CYS A 81 12.17 -1.00 -14.30
CA CYS A 81 13.57 -0.99 -13.89
C CYS A 81 14.15 0.42 -13.72
N ILE A 82 13.71 1.37 -14.54
CA ILE A 82 14.16 2.78 -14.47
C ILE A 82 13.64 3.40 -13.17
N GLU A 83 12.36 3.18 -12.84
CA GLU A 83 11.79 3.66 -11.59
C GLU A 83 12.51 3.03 -10.38
N HIS A 84 12.71 1.72 -10.36
CA HIS A 84 13.51 1.08 -9.31
C HIS A 84 14.94 1.66 -9.22
N GLY A 85 15.58 1.92 -10.35
CA GLY A 85 16.91 2.52 -10.38
C GLY A 85 16.94 3.93 -9.81
N SER A 86 15.88 4.71 -10.02
CA SER A 86 15.76 6.08 -9.50
C SER A 86 15.55 6.16 -7.99
N LEU A 87 15.21 5.03 -7.34
CA LEU A 87 15.08 4.93 -5.89
C LEU A 87 16.39 4.69 -5.18
N LEU A 88 17.48 4.40 -5.92
CA LEU A 88 18.78 4.10 -5.33
C LEU A 88 19.70 5.34 -5.36
N ASP A 89 20.29 5.67 -4.22
CA ASP A 89 21.31 6.70 -4.14
C ASP A 89 22.66 6.23 -4.78
N ALA A 90 23.65 7.11 -4.82
CA ALA A 90 24.97 6.80 -5.38
C ALA A 90 25.70 5.65 -4.66
N MET A 91 25.30 5.31 -3.43
CA MET A 91 25.82 4.18 -2.66
C MET A 91 24.94 2.92 -2.80
N GLY A 92 23.87 3.00 -3.58
CA GLY A 92 22.92 1.91 -3.81
C GLY A 92 21.95 1.67 -2.65
N ARG A 93 21.73 2.66 -1.77
CA ARG A 93 20.74 2.60 -0.68
C ARG A 93 19.41 3.15 -1.17
N VAL A 94 18.31 2.63 -0.64
CA VAL A 94 16.97 3.08 -1.02
C VAL A 94 16.65 4.45 -0.40
N ASP A 95 16.19 5.37 -1.24
CA ASP A 95 15.51 6.58 -0.80
C ASP A 95 14.05 6.23 -0.44
N PHE A 96 13.80 6.01 0.85
CA PHE A 96 12.50 5.59 1.34
C PHE A 96 11.41 6.65 1.16
N LEU A 97 11.73 7.94 1.24
CA LEU A 97 10.75 8.97 0.98
C LEU A 97 10.30 8.94 -0.48
N ARG A 98 11.26 8.87 -1.39
CA ARG A 98 10.97 8.73 -2.82
C ARG A 98 10.21 7.45 -3.15
N LEU A 99 10.50 6.35 -2.46
CA LEU A 99 9.75 5.11 -2.60
C LEU A 99 8.28 5.29 -2.17
N LEU A 100 8.04 5.92 -1.01
CA LEU A 100 6.69 6.19 -0.54
C LEU A 100 5.91 7.09 -1.52
N GLU A 101 6.54 8.14 -2.04
CA GLU A 101 5.95 9.00 -3.07
C GLU A 101 5.58 8.20 -4.32
N LEU A 102 6.48 7.36 -4.83
CA LEU A 102 6.23 6.55 -6.02
C LEU A 102 5.12 5.53 -5.80
N VAL A 103 5.07 4.89 -4.63
CA VAL A 103 3.98 3.97 -4.26
C VAL A 103 2.65 4.72 -4.22
N THR A 104 2.61 5.92 -3.63
CA THR A 104 1.42 6.77 -3.59
C THR A 104 0.93 7.12 -4.99
N GLU A 105 1.84 7.56 -5.86
CA GLU A 105 1.56 7.89 -7.26
C GLU A 105 0.96 6.67 -7.98
N LYS A 106 1.62 5.51 -7.91
CA LYS A 106 1.16 4.28 -8.56
C LYS A 106 -0.20 3.79 -8.05
N LEU A 107 -0.44 3.86 -6.73
CA LEU A 107 -1.74 3.53 -6.16
C LEU A 107 -2.83 4.48 -6.67
N GLY A 108 -2.55 5.78 -6.67
CA GLY A 108 -3.46 6.81 -7.15
C GLY A 108 -3.80 6.63 -8.63
N ASP A 109 -2.80 6.49 -9.49
CA ASP A 109 -2.97 6.35 -10.93
C ASP A 109 -3.75 5.07 -11.28
N THR A 110 -3.35 3.93 -10.69
CA THR A 110 -4.04 2.66 -10.93
C THR A 110 -5.49 2.73 -10.47
N THR A 111 -5.75 3.29 -9.29
CA THR A 111 -7.11 3.41 -8.77
C THR A 111 -7.96 4.34 -9.62
N ARG A 112 -7.42 5.50 -10.02
CA ARG A 112 -8.08 6.47 -10.88
C ARG A 112 -8.48 5.84 -12.21
N GLU A 113 -7.55 5.18 -12.89
CA GLU A 113 -7.82 4.52 -14.16
C GLU A 113 -8.97 3.51 -14.04
N LEU A 114 -9.02 2.73 -12.97
CA LEU A 114 -10.06 1.74 -12.76
C LEU A 114 -11.42 2.37 -12.44
N VAL A 115 -11.45 3.44 -11.65
CA VAL A 115 -12.68 4.18 -11.32
C VAL A 115 -13.25 4.84 -12.57
N ASP A 116 -12.41 5.42 -13.43
CA ASP A 116 -12.85 6.10 -14.64
C ASP A 116 -13.39 5.13 -15.71
N ASN A 117 -12.99 3.86 -15.67
CA ASN A 117 -13.34 2.85 -16.65
C ASN A 117 -14.43 1.85 -16.20
N ASP A 118 -14.83 1.86 -14.92
CA ASP A 118 -15.86 0.95 -14.39
C ASP A 118 -16.77 1.71 -13.41
N ASP A 119 -18.07 1.49 -13.48
CA ASP A 119 -19.08 2.10 -12.60
C ASP A 119 -19.19 1.44 -11.22
N ARG A 120 -18.45 0.35 -11.00
CA ARG A 120 -18.41 -0.37 -9.72
C ARG A 120 -17.26 0.12 -8.84
N ALA A 121 -17.45 -0.06 -7.54
CA ALA A 121 -16.41 0.30 -6.58
C ALA A 121 -15.09 -0.45 -6.84
N VAL A 122 -13.98 0.25 -6.66
CA VAL A 122 -12.62 -0.30 -6.64
C VAL A 122 -12.21 -0.48 -5.18
N ILE A 123 -11.80 -1.69 -4.82
CA ILE A 123 -11.22 -1.97 -3.49
C ILE A 123 -9.73 -1.69 -3.58
N VAL A 124 -9.18 -0.97 -2.62
CA VAL A 124 -7.73 -0.79 -2.49
C VAL A 124 -7.30 -1.30 -1.14
N TYR A 125 -6.31 -2.19 -1.11
CA TYR A 125 -5.67 -2.68 0.11
C TYR A 125 -4.22 -2.20 0.14
N GLY A 126 -3.88 -1.38 1.12
CA GLY A 126 -2.54 -0.81 1.28
C GLY A 126 -2.29 -0.27 2.68
N GLY A 127 -1.11 0.31 2.88
CA GLY A 127 -0.75 0.96 4.12
C GLY A 127 -1.61 2.19 4.41
N ALA A 128 -1.93 2.43 5.68
CA ALA A 128 -2.75 3.55 6.12
C ALA A 128 -2.22 4.91 5.62
N LEU A 129 -0.90 5.06 5.53
CA LEU A 129 -0.27 6.31 5.07
C LEU A 129 -0.75 6.73 3.67
N HIS A 130 -0.87 5.77 2.75
CA HIS A 130 -1.26 6.06 1.36
C HIS A 130 -2.78 6.20 1.19
N ASN A 131 -3.55 5.57 2.07
CA ASN A 131 -5.01 5.52 2.01
C ASN A 131 -5.71 6.52 2.93
N ASP A 132 -4.96 7.32 3.70
CA ASP A 132 -5.50 8.29 4.66
C ASP A 132 -6.30 9.39 3.96
N LEU A 133 -7.60 9.51 4.27
CA LEU A 133 -8.47 10.57 3.76
C LEU A 133 -8.20 11.93 4.43
N TYR A 134 -7.56 11.92 5.59
CA TYR A 134 -7.30 13.10 6.40
C TYR A 134 -5.84 13.16 6.83
N PRO A 135 -4.90 13.15 5.86
CA PRO A 135 -3.48 13.06 6.16
C PRO A 135 -3.04 14.22 7.04
N ARG A 136 -2.21 13.92 8.04
CA ARG A 136 -1.64 14.94 8.90
C ARG A 136 -0.79 15.89 8.09
N TRP A 137 -0.72 17.12 8.53
CA TRP A 137 0.16 18.14 7.95
C TRP A 137 1.57 17.58 7.70
N GLN A 138 2.10 17.88 6.54
CA GLN A 138 3.37 17.35 5.97
C GLN A 138 3.31 15.91 5.40
N LEU A 139 2.21 15.18 5.52
CA LEU A 139 2.04 13.84 4.94
C LEU A 139 1.05 13.80 3.78
N GLU A 140 0.50 14.95 3.38
CA GLU A 140 -0.52 15.07 2.33
C GLU A 140 -0.01 14.54 0.98
N THR A 141 1.28 14.69 0.72
CA THR A 141 1.90 14.17 -0.52
C THR A 141 2.01 12.65 -0.56
N LEU A 142 1.90 12.01 0.61
CA LEU A 142 1.99 10.56 0.76
C LEU A 142 0.63 9.88 0.81
N SER A 143 -0.48 10.64 0.67
CA SER A 143 -1.82 10.09 0.51
C SER A 143 -2.38 10.39 -0.88
N TYR A 144 -2.80 9.34 -1.60
CA TYR A 144 -3.57 9.51 -2.82
C TYR A 144 -5.08 9.62 -2.53
N ALA A 145 -5.55 9.05 -1.41
CA ALA A 145 -6.97 8.94 -1.08
C ALA A 145 -7.63 10.30 -0.87
N ASP A 146 -6.98 11.22 -0.15
CA ASP A 146 -7.45 12.60 0.03
C ASP A 146 -7.63 13.33 -1.30
N LYS A 147 -6.66 13.21 -2.21
CA LYS A 147 -6.74 13.81 -3.55
C LYS A 147 -7.84 13.17 -4.39
N LEU A 148 -7.91 11.83 -4.38
CA LEU A 148 -8.92 11.09 -5.13
C LEU A 148 -10.33 11.41 -4.63
N ASP A 149 -10.53 11.53 -3.31
CA ASP A 149 -11.82 11.86 -2.73
C ASP A 149 -12.31 13.25 -3.15
N LYS A 150 -11.43 14.23 -3.16
CA LYS A 150 -11.74 15.58 -3.66
C LYS A 150 -12.17 15.56 -5.12
N ASP A 151 -11.47 14.80 -5.96
CA ASP A 151 -11.77 14.69 -7.38
C ASP A 151 -13.08 13.91 -7.64
N LEU A 152 -13.40 12.94 -6.79
CA LEU A 152 -14.65 12.14 -6.86
C LEU A 152 -15.80 12.74 -6.03
N HIS A 153 -15.63 13.97 -5.48
CA HIS A 153 -16.65 14.66 -4.71
C HIS A 153 -17.20 13.88 -3.52
N GLY A 154 -16.32 13.22 -2.76
CA GLY A 154 -16.69 12.41 -1.59
C GLY A 154 -16.99 10.95 -1.96
N GLY A 155 -16.35 10.43 -2.99
CA GLY A 155 -16.54 9.05 -3.48
C GLY A 155 -15.66 8.00 -2.83
N VAL A 156 -14.76 8.38 -1.91
CA VAL A 156 -13.84 7.46 -1.24
C VAL A 156 -14.33 7.12 0.17
N VAL A 157 -14.20 5.86 0.56
CA VAL A 157 -14.46 5.39 1.93
C VAL A 157 -13.21 4.70 2.45
N GLU A 158 -12.68 5.20 3.55
CA GLU A 158 -11.55 4.62 4.26
C GLU A 158 -12.03 3.65 5.34
N ILE A 159 -11.36 2.51 5.45
CA ILE A 159 -11.59 1.50 6.49
C ILE A 159 -10.25 1.13 7.12
N ASP A 160 -10.04 1.58 8.35
CA ASP A 160 -8.85 1.25 9.12
C ASP A 160 -8.97 -0.09 9.81
N LEU A 161 -7.98 -0.94 9.60
CA LEU A 161 -7.84 -2.21 10.29
C LEU A 161 -6.85 -2.04 11.46
N VAL A 162 -7.38 -1.84 12.65
CA VAL A 162 -6.58 -1.64 13.86
C VAL A 162 -6.34 -2.98 14.55
N VAL A 163 -5.08 -3.33 14.76
CA VAL A 163 -4.66 -4.50 15.54
C VAL A 163 -4.08 -4.01 16.88
N PRO A 164 -4.86 -4.11 17.97
CA PRO A 164 -4.50 -3.51 19.26
C PRO A 164 -3.13 -3.92 19.81
N GLU A 165 -2.68 -5.14 19.51
CA GLU A 165 -1.41 -5.68 20.01
C GLU A 165 -0.18 -5.14 19.25
N VAL A 166 -0.40 -4.54 18.09
CA VAL A 166 0.68 -3.91 17.29
C VAL A 166 0.82 -2.42 17.62
N ILE A 167 -0.03 -1.88 18.51
CA ILE A 167 0.22 -0.60 19.15
C ILE A 167 1.33 -0.80 20.22
N ALA A 168 2.45 -1.37 19.82
CA ALA A 168 3.70 -1.20 20.52
C ALA A 168 4.09 0.29 20.43
N PRO A 169 4.76 0.86 21.47
CA PRO A 169 5.13 2.27 21.43
C PRO A 169 5.80 2.57 20.08
N MET A 170 5.28 3.53 19.37
CA MET A 170 5.67 4.02 18.05
C MET A 170 7.12 4.53 18.00
N SER A 171 8.10 3.71 18.40
CA SER A 171 9.45 4.21 18.61
C SER A 171 10.38 4.11 17.41
N MET A 172 10.06 3.34 16.40
CA MET A 172 10.95 3.20 15.24
C MET A 172 10.43 3.87 13.96
N PHE A 173 9.17 3.71 13.63
CA PHE A 173 8.61 4.36 12.43
C PHE A 173 8.47 5.88 12.60
N ASP A 174 8.09 6.35 13.80
CA ASP A 174 8.07 7.77 14.10
C ASP A 174 9.46 8.41 14.02
N THR A 175 10.51 7.69 14.42
CA THR A 175 11.85 8.26 14.37
C THR A 175 12.38 8.37 12.95
N ALA A 176 12.11 7.40 12.08
CA ALA A 176 12.51 7.45 10.67
C ALA A 176 11.68 8.48 9.89
N LEU A 177 10.36 8.52 10.09
CA LEU A 177 9.46 9.46 9.45
C LEU A 177 9.66 10.89 9.97
N LEU A 178 9.80 11.07 11.29
CA LEU A 178 10.11 12.37 11.92
C LEU A 178 11.49 12.85 11.54
N ASN A 179 12.47 11.98 11.40
CA ASN A 179 13.78 12.37 10.88
C ASN A 179 13.70 12.75 9.40
N ALA A 180 12.96 12.03 8.55
CA ALA A 180 12.77 12.41 7.16
C ALA A 180 12.09 13.78 7.03
N VAL A 181 11.10 14.08 7.88
CA VAL A 181 10.40 15.37 7.92
C VAL A 181 11.27 16.49 8.51
N GLN A 182 12.14 16.21 9.49
CA GLN A 182 13.08 17.20 10.05
C GLN A 182 14.22 17.59 9.10
N TRP A 183 14.54 16.77 8.10
CA TRP A 183 15.56 17.10 7.09
C TRP A 183 15.00 17.90 5.90
N ALA A 184 13.68 18.02 5.79
CA ALA A 184 12.99 18.74 4.72
C ALA A 184 12.65 20.21 5.07
N THR A 185 12.98 20.67 6.30
CA THR A 185 12.85 22.06 6.76
C THR A 185 14.22 22.73 6.87
#